data_2d37a73214cc371b538b607eeb444ccd
#
_entry.id   2d37a73214cc371b538b607eeb444ccd
#
_cell.length_a   1.000
_cell.length_b   1.000
_cell.length_c   1.000
_cell.angle_alpha   90.00
_cell.angle_beta   90.00
_cell.angle_gamma   90.00
#
_symmetry.space_group_name_H-M   'P 1'
#
loop_
_entity.id
_entity.type
_entity.pdbx_description
1 polymer ?
#
loop_
_entity_poly.entity_id
_entity_poly.type
_entity_poly.pdbx_seq_one_letter_code
_entity_poly.pdbx_strand_id
1 'polypeptide(L)'
;MASLPVRDPVGDHLLTPKNSALVLIDYQPPQFSAVRSIDPELLRENIVSVVKTAKAFDLPIVHSTINVATGRSESTVPELAALLENEPPIDRTSTNAWEDADFLAAVRATGRRKLIMCALWTEICMAFPSLDALREGYDVYPVVDAIGGTSEEAHKAGLERVVQAGGSPVGWVAFAVELQRDWAREETVADVIDIVLTERLQKA
;
A
#
# COMPACT_ATOMS: atom_id res chain seq x y z
N MET A 1 14.92 -24.68 10.62
CA MET A 1 15.49 -23.53 11.35
C MET A 1 15.59 -22.35 10.38
N ALA A 2 14.90 -21.24 10.67
CA ALA A 2 15.02 -20.02 9.87
C ALA A 2 16.46 -19.46 9.94
N SER A 3 16.91 -18.81 8.87
CA SER A 3 18.17 -18.10 8.86
C SER A 3 18.16 -16.93 9.84
N LEU A 4 19.26 -16.71 10.53
CA LEU A 4 19.40 -15.49 11.33
C LEU A 4 19.52 -14.27 10.42
N PRO A 5 18.94 -13.12 10.79
CA PRO A 5 19.13 -11.89 10.05
C PRO A 5 20.61 -11.52 9.98
N VAL A 6 21.13 -11.32 8.77
CA VAL A 6 22.53 -10.88 8.56
C VAL A 6 22.65 -9.36 8.70
N ARG A 7 21.54 -8.64 8.55
CA ARG A 7 21.46 -7.18 8.61
C ARG A 7 20.50 -6.74 9.72
N ASP A 8 20.74 -5.54 10.25
CA ASP A 8 19.78 -4.90 11.15
C ASP A 8 18.44 -4.70 10.44
N PRO A 9 17.33 -5.28 10.93
CA PRO A 9 16.02 -5.17 10.25
C PRO A 9 15.45 -3.75 10.22
N VAL A 10 15.92 -2.83 11.06
CA VAL A 10 15.51 -1.42 11.03
C VAL A 10 16.28 -0.65 9.96
N GLY A 11 17.60 -0.88 9.87
CA GLY A 11 18.47 -0.23 8.90
C GLY A 11 18.61 -0.96 7.56
N ASP A 12 17.91 -2.06 7.34
CA ASP A 12 18.00 -2.85 6.10
C ASP A 12 17.57 -2.01 4.89
N HIS A 13 18.31 -2.12 3.76
CA HIS A 13 17.93 -1.44 2.52
C HIS A 13 16.68 -2.04 1.86
N LEU A 14 16.38 -3.31 2.09
CA LEU A 14 15.14 -3.96 1.68
C LEU A 14 14.00 -3.70 2.69
N LEU A 15 12.76 -4.05 2.29
CA LEU A 15 11.60 -3.98 3.17
C LEU A 15 11.69 -5.03 4.28
N THR A 16 11.34 -4.64 5.49
CA THR A 16 11.22 -5.54 6.64
C THR A 16 10.00 -5.17 7.48
N PRO A 17 9.48 -6.08 8.32
CA PRO A 17 8.40 -5.74 9.25
C PRO A 17 8.77 -4.64 10.26
N LYS A 18 10.06 -4.36 10.44
CA LYS A 18 10.57 -3.36 11.42
C LYS A 18 10.82 -1.98 10.83
N ASN A 19 10.96 -1.87 9.49
CA ASN A 19 11.26 -0.58 8.84
C ASN A 19 10.13 -0.05 7.94
N SER A 20 9.05 -0.84 7.74
CA SER A 20 7.99 -0.55 6.77
C SER A 20 6.64 -0.31 7.41
N ALA A 21 5.82 0.53 6.79
CA ALA A 21 4.39 0.71 7.06
C ALA A 21 3.61 0.69 5.75
N LEU A 22 2.38 0.17 5.77
CA LEU A 22 1.45 0.24 4.64
C LEU A 22 0.63 1.52 4.72
N VAL A 23 0.50 2.22 3.62
CA VAL A 23 -0.32 3.42 3.46
C VAL A 23 -1.37 3.16 2.38
N LEU A 24 -2.65 3.20 2.77
CA LEU A 24 -3.81 2.93 1.91
C LEU A 24 -4.64 4.20 1.76
N ILE A 25 -4.84 4.68 0.53
CA ILE A 25 -5.53 5.93 0.27
C ILE A 25 -6.62 5.73 -0.79
N ASP A 26 -7.87 6.02 -0.41
CA ASP A 26 -9.02 6.18 -1.30
C ASP A 26 -9.45 4.92 -2.10
N TYR A 27 -9.37 3.75 -1.49
CA TYR A 27 -9.94 2.52 -2.08
C TYR A 27 -11.46 2.50 -1.89
N GLN A 28 -12.15 3.42 -2.54
CA GLN A 28 -13.58 3.66 -2.45
C GLN A 28 -14.27 3.34 -3.78
N PRO A 29 -15.58 3.00 -3.81
CA PRO A 29 -16.28 2.62 -5.04
C PRO A 29 -16.15 3.63 -6.19
N PRO A 30 -16.27 4.96 -5.98
CA PRO A 30 -16.12 5.93 -7.07
C PRO A 30 -14.71 5.91 -7.69
N GLN A 31 -13.67 5.74 -6.87
CA GLN A 31 -12.28 5.69 -7.35
C GLN A 31 -12.02 4.42 -8.16
N PHE A 32 -12.50 3.26 -7.69
CA PHE A 32 -12.41 2.02 -8.46
C PHE A 32 -13.11 2.12 -9.81
N SER A 33 -14.32 2.70 -9.86
CA SER A 33 -15.12 2.81 -11.08
C SER A 33 -14.45 3.66 -12.17
N ALA A 34 -13.52 4.53 -11.83
CA ALA A 34 -12.81 5.40 -12.76
C ALA A 34 -11.44 4.87 -13.21
N VAL A 35 -10.95 3.77 -12.63
CA VAL A 35 -9.67 3.15 -13.06
C VAL A 35 -9.79 2.62 -14.49
N ARG A 36 -8.75 2.90 -15.31
CA ARG A 36 -8.64 2.45 -16.71
C ARG A 36 -7.26 1.87 -17.05
N SER A 37 -6.29 1.95 -16.16
CA SER A 37 -4.91 1.52 -16.41
C SER A 37 -4.63 0.05 -16.08
N ILE A 38 -5.54 -0.60 -15.38
CA ILE A 38 -5.46 -2.01 -14.97
C ILE A 38 -6.87 -2.58 -14.89
N ASP A 39 -7.02 -3.88 -15.08
CA ASP A 39 -8.30 -4.57 -14.86
C ASP A 39 -8.78 -4.36 -13.42
N PRO A 40 -10.03 -3.90 -13.19
CA PRO A 40 -10.53 -3.58 -11.86
C PRO A 40 -10.59 -4.77 -10.90
N GLU A 41 -10.89 -5.98 -11.39
CA GLU A 41 -10.94 -7.17 -10.54
C GLU A 41 -9.52 -7.59 -10.14
N LEU A 42 -8.57 -7.56 -11.08
CA LEU A 42 -7.16 -7.82 -10.79
C LEU A 42 -6.60 -6.81 -9.77
N LEU A 43 -6.93 -5.52 -9.93
CA LEU A 43 -6.57 -4.48 -8.98
C LEU A 43 -7.11 -4.77 -7.58
N ARG A 44 -8.38 -5.19 -7.49
CA ARG A 44 -9.08 -5.52 -6.25
C ARG A 44 -8.42 -6.72 -5.55
N GLU A 45 -8.14 -7.78 -6.30
CA GLU A 45 -7.44 -8.96 -5.79
C GLU A 45 -6.03 -8.62 -5.28
N ASN A 46 -5.29 -7.81 -6.01
CA ASN A 46 -3.93 -7.42 -5.65
C ASN A 46 -3.90 -6.58 -4.36
N ILE A 47 -4.79 -5.59 -4.24
CA ILE A 47 -4.81 -4.76 -3.02
C ILE A 47 -5.26 -5.54 -1.79
N VAL A 48 -6.19 -6.49 -1.94
CA VAL A 48 -6.57 -7.41 -0.86
C VAL A 48 -5.35 -8.24 -0.43
N SER A 49 -4.56 -8.75 -1.39
CA SER A 49 -3.34 -9.53 -1.09
C SER A 49 -2.28 -8.66 -0.39
N VAL A 50 -2.13 -7.39 -0.77
CA VAL A 50 -1.25 -6.43 -0.08
C VAL A 50 -1.67 -6.25 1.38
N VAL A 51 -2.96 -6.02 1.64
CA VAL A 51 -3.46 -5.83 3.02
C VAL A 51 -3.30 -7.09 3.85
N LYS A 52 -3.65 -8.27 3.31
CA LYS A 52 -3.43 -9.55 3.99
C LYS A 52 -1.95 -9.74 4.33
N THR A 53 -1.06 -9.46 3.41
CA THR A 53 0.39 -9.52 3.63
C THR A 53 0.81 -8.58 4.76
N ALA A 54 0.38 -7.32 4.74
CA ALA A 54 0.72 -6.37 5.80
C ALA A 54 0.26 -6.85 7.18
N LYS A 55 -0.93 -7.46 7.27
CA LYS A 55 -1.48 -8.01 8.51
C LYS A 55 -0.70 -9.26 8.97
N ALA A 56 -0.33 -10.16 8.06
CA ALA A 56 0.46 -11.36 8.39
C ALA A 56 1.84 -11.01 8.98
N PHE A 57 2.36 -9.84 8.67
CA PHE A 57 3.63 -9.35 9.20
C PHE A 57 3.51 -8.25 10.27
N ASP A 58 2.31 -8.00 10.79
CA ASP A 58 2.02 -6.96 11.79
C ASP A 58 2.56 -5.58 11.39
N LEU A 59 2.48 -5.22 10.11
CA LEU A 59 2.86 -3.87 9.67
C LEU A 59 1.88 -2.83 10.21
N PRO A 60 2.36 -1.66 10.67
CA PRO A 60 1.48 -0.52 10.85
C PRO A 60 0.77 -0.17 9.54
N ILE A 61 -0.54 0.05 9.60
CA ILE A 61 -1.36 0.43 8.44
C ILE A 61 -1.97 1.80 8.70
N VAL A 62 -1.75 2.73 7.78
CA VAL A 62 -2.43 4.03 7.74
C VAL A 62 -3.48 3.99 6.64
N HIS A 63 -4.74 4.08 7.03
CA HIS A 63 -5.88 3.98 6.13
C HIS A 63 -6.59 5.33 6.02
N SER A 64 -6.83 5.79 4.80
CA SER A 64 -7.51 7.06 4.54
C SER A 64 -8.60 6.95 3.48
N THR A 65 -9.64 7.77 3.65
CA THR A 65 -10.73 7.98 2.68
C THR A 65 -10.88 9.45 2.37
N ILE A 66 -11.64 9.76 1.31
CA ILE A 66 -11.94 11.14 0.94
C ILE A 66 -13.46 11.37 0.86
N ASN A 67 -13.94 12.46 1.50
CA ASN A 67 -15.28 12.99 1.37
C ASN A 67 -16.42 12.05 1.86
N VAL A 68 -16.17 11.10 2.75
CA VAL A 68 -17.23 10.25 3.33
C VAL A 68 -18.12 11.07 4.28
N ALA A 69 -17.51 11.81 5.21
CA ALA A 69 -18.24 12.64 6.17
C ALA A 69 -19.05 13.78 5.51
N THR A 70 -18.63 14.21 4.32
CA THR A 70 -19.38 15.21 3.53
C THR A 70 -20.55 14.61 2.75
N GLY A 71 -20.69 13.29 2.72
CA GLY A 71 -21.69 12.57 1.94
C GLY A 71 -21.46 12.59 0.42
N ARG A 72 -20.26 12.99 -0.03
CA ARG A 72 -19.89 13.06 -1.46
C ARG A 72 -19.24 11.79 -1.97
N SER A 73 -18.79 10.90 -1.07
CA SER A 73 -18.21 9.62 -1.43
C SER A 73 -18.70 8.54 -0.47
N GLU A 74 -18.64 7.29 -0.94
CA GLU A 74 -18.85 6.10 -0.12
C GLU A 74 -17.59 5.77 0.66
N SER A 75 -17.71 4.93 1.69
CA SER A 75 -16.56 4.42 2.46
C SER A 75 -15.71 3.44 1.65
N THR A 76 -14.66 2.93 2.26
CA THR A 76 -13.79 1.88 1.71
C THR A 76 -14.61 0.67 1.24
N VAL A 77 -14.21 0.08 0.11
CA VAL A 77 -14.87 -1.12 -0.44
C VAL A 77 -14.95 -2.24 0.59
N PRO A 78 -16.07 -3.03 0.62
CA PRO A 78 -16.39 -3.93 1.71
C PRO A 78 -15.30 -4.96 2.02
N GLU A 79 -14.64 -5.51 1.00
CA GLU A 79 -13.59 -6.52 1.17
C GLU A 79 -12.33 -5.98 1.88
N LEU A 80 -11.98 -4.72 1.68
CA LEU A 80 -10.91 -4.07 2.43
C LEU A 80 -11.39 -3.63 3.82
N ALA A 81 -12.59 -3.10 3.92
CA ALA A 81 -13.17 -2.69 5.21
C ALA A 81 -13.22 -3.87 6.21
N ALA A 82 -13.58 -5.07 5.73
CA ALA A 82 -13.57 -6.29 6.55
C ALA A 82 -12.17 -6.67 7.06
N LEU A 83 -11.11 -6.41 6.28
CA LEU A 83 -9.73 -6.67 6.70
C LEU A 83 -9.19 -5.57 7.63
N LEU A 84 -9.77 -4.38 7.59
CA LEU A 84 -9.28 -3.16 8.26
C LEU A 84 -10.20 -2.72 9.42
N GLU A 85 -10.92 -3.64 10.05
CA GLU A 85 -11.83 -3.32 11.16
C GLU A 85 -11.15 -2.60 12.34
N ASN A 86 -9.87 -2.88 12.57
CA ASN A 86 -9.07 -2.27 13.63
C ASN A 86 -8.25 -1.05 13.17
N GLU A 87 -8.31 -0.72 11.88
CA GLU A 87 -7.62 0.41 11.24
C GLU A 87 -8.66 1.38 10.64
N PRO A 88 -9.42 2.13 11.47
CA PRO A 88 -10.47 3.01 10.98
C PRO A 88 -9.90 4.06 10.03
N PRO A 89 -10.64 4.40 8.94
CA PRO A 89 -10.15 5.35 7.97
C PRO A 89 -10.09 6.77 8.54
N ILE A 90 -9.03 7.48 8.22
CA ILE A 90 -8.93 8.94 8.38
C ILE A 90 -9.61 9.56 7.17
N ASP A 91 -10.80 10.11 7.38
CA ASP A 91 -11.55 10.76 6.31
C ASP A 91 -11.13 12.22 6.16
N ARG A 92 -10.85 12.65 4.95
CA ARG A 92 -10.37 13.97 4.62
C ARG A 92 -11.09 14.60 3.43
N THR A 93 -10.87 15.88 3.21
CA THR A 93 -11.36 16.62 2.03
C THR A 93 -10.22 17.08 1.13
N SER A 94 -8.98 17.10 1.64
CA SER A 94 -7.80 17.46 0.85
C SER A 94 -7.52 16.41 -0.22
N THR A 95 -7.19 16.83 -1.44
CA THR A 95 -6.80 15.92 -2.52
C THR A 95 -5.48 15.22 -2.21
N ASN A 96 -4.51 15.98 -1.70
CA ASN A 96 -3.25 15.45 -1.21
C ASN A 96 -3.40 15.04 0.25
N ALA A 97 -3.30 13.74 0.54
CA ALA A 97 -3.41 13.24 1.91
C ALA A 97 -2.30 13.79 2.83
N TRP A 98 -1.14 14.14 2.29
CA TRP A 98 -0.03 14.73 3.07
C TRP A 98 -0.33 16.13 3.62
N GLU A 99 -1.33 16.82 3.04
CA GLU A 99 -1.83 18.13 3.51
C GLU A 99 -2.91 18.01 4.59
N ASP A 100 -3.28 16.78 4.99
CA ASP A 100 -4.18 16.51 6.11
C ASP A 100 -3.38 16.24 7.38
N ALA A 101 -3.69 16.97 8.45
CA ALA A 101 -2.92 16.92 9.70
C ALA A 101 -3.06 15.57 10.43
N ASP A 102 -4.24 14.97 10.42
CA ASP A 102 -4.51 13.70 11.10
C ASP A 102 -3.85 12.55 10.34
N PHE A 103 -3.92 12.56 9.01
CA PHE A 103 -3.21 11.59 8.17
C PHE A 103 -1.70 11.66 8.40
N LEU A 104 -1.13 12.86 8.34
CA LEU A 104 0.30 13.06 8.54
C LEU A 104 0.75 12.64 9.95
N ALA A 105 -0.05 12.94 10.97
CA ALA A 105 0.20 12.50 12.34
C ALA A 105 0.19 10.97 12.44
N ALA A 106 -0.76 10.28 11.79
CA ALA A 106 -0.83 8.83 11.77
C ALA A 106 0.38 8.19 11.07
N VAL A 107 0.82 8.74 9.93
CA VAL A 107 2.05 8.26 9.25
C VAL A 107 3.26 8.39 10.18
N ARG A 108 3.44 9.55 10.81
CA ARG A 108 4.55 9.80 11.74
C ARG A 108 4.50 8.89 12.97
N ALA A 109 3.31 8.61 13.47
CA ALA A 109 3.09 7.72 14.63
C ALA A 109 3.52 6.27 14.37
N THR A 110 3.56 5.82 13.10
CA THR A 110 4.09 4.50 12.76
C THR A 110 5.57 4.33 13.15
N GLY A 111 6.33 5.40 13.20
CA GLY A 111 7.78 5.39 13.41
C GLY A 111 8.55 4.68 12.29
N ARG A 112 7.93 4.42 11.14
CA ARG A 112 8.54 3.73 10.01
C ARG A 112 9.06 4.72 8.97
N ARG A 113 10.22 4.43 8.40
CA ARG A 113 10.82 5.26 7.37
C ARG A 113 10.38 4.85 5.96
N LYS A 114 10.08 3.57 5.75
CA LYS A 114 9.69 3.02 4.45
C LYS A 114 8.17 2.94 4.36
N LEU A 115 7.61 3.62 3.36
CA LEU A 115 6.18 3.68 3.12
C LEU A 115 5.83 2.86 1.87
N ILE A 116 5.07 1.80 2.08
CA ILE A 116 4.48 1.00 1.00
C ILE A 116 3.20 1.72 0.61
N MET A 117 3.20 2.36 -0.58
CA MET A 117 2.14 3.26 -1.01
C MET A 117 1.17 2.57 -1.95
N CYS A 118 -0.07 2.52 -1.54
CA CYS A 118 -1.20 2.06 -2.34
C CYS A 118 -2.30 3.12 -2.32
N ALA A 119 -2.71 3.60 -3.49
CA ALA A 119 -3.74 4.64 -3.59
C ALA A 119 -4.48 4.64 -4.92
N LEU A 120 -5.67 5.14 -4.95
CA LEU A 120 -6.45 5.47 -6.14
C LEU A 120 -6.77 6.98 -6.18
N TRP A 121 -6.30 7.74 -7.19
CA TRP A 121 -5.65 7.25 -8.43
C TRP A 121 -4.15 7.51 -8.39
N THR A 122 -3.39 6.76 -9.21
CA THR A 122 -1.91 6.83 -9.27
C THR A 122 -1.38 8.25 -9.47
N GLU A 123 -1.95 8.99 -10.42
CA GLU A 123 -1.49 10.33 -10.79
C GLU A 123 -1.82 11.43 -9.75
N ILE A 124 -2.69 11.13 -8.78
CA ILE A 124 -3.17 12.09 -7.77
C ILE A 124 -2.87 11.57 -6.36
N CYS A 125 -3.75 10.73 -5.82
CA CYS A 125 -3.73 10.32 -4.41
C CYS A 125 -2.55 9.40 -4.05
N MET A 126 -1.89 8.78 -5.03
CA MET A 126 -0.61 8.11 -4.85
C MET A 126 0.56 9.08 -5.07
N ALA A 127 0.58 9.82 -6.19
CA ALA A 127 1.74 10.61 -6.56
C ALA A 127 1.98 11.80 -5.62
N PHE A 128 0.94 12.57 -5.26
CA PHE A 128 1.13 13.81 -4.47
C PHE A 128 1.70 13.52 -3.08
N PRO A 129 1.10 12.65 -2.25
CA PRO A 129 1.65 12.36 -0.94
C PRO A 129 3.00 11.63 -1.02
N SER A 130 3.25 10.83 -2.08
CA SER A 130 4.56 10.20 -2.31
C SER A 130 5.66 11.23 -2.55
N LEU A 131 5.40 12.28 -3.32
CA LEU A 131 6.36 13.34 -3.59
C LEU A 131 6.71 14.13 -2.32
N ASP A 132 5.71 14.43 -1.48
CA ASP A 132 5.93 15.11 -0.21
C ASP A 132 6.67 14.21 0.79
N ALA A 133 6.29 12.93 0.89
CA ALA A 133 6.98 11.96 1.73
C ALA A 133 8.47 11.82 1.35
N LEU A 134 8.79 11.70 0.06
CA LEU A 134 10.17 11.67 -0.44
C LEU A 134 10.95 12.93 -0.06
N ARG A 135 10.31 14.10 -0.18
CA ARG A 135 10.91 15.39 0.18
C ARG A 135 11.19 15.50 1.69
N GLU A 136 10.36 14.85 2.53
CA GLU A 136 10.57 14.79 3.99
C GLU A 136 11.55 13.68 4.41
N GLY A 137 12.12 12.92 3.45
CA GLY A 137 13.15 11.92 3.68
C GLY A 137 12.64 10.52 3.97
N TYR A 138 11.37 10.22 3.70
CA TYR A 138 10.86 8.85 3.66
C TYR A 138 11.36 8.12 2.41
N ASP A 139 11.48 6.81 2.51
CA ASP A 139 11.69 5.92 1.37
C ASP A 139 10.30 5.42 0.91
N VAL A 140 9.91 5.70 -0.33
CA VAL A 140 8.55 5.43 -0.84
C VAL A 140 8.55 4.28 -1.84
N TYR A 141 7.67 3.32 -1.62
CA TYR A 141 7.53 2.09 -2.43
C TYR A 141 6.10 1.99 -3.00
N PRO A 142 5.81 2.57 -4.18
CA PRO A 142 4.53 2.36 -4.85
C PRO A 142 4.36 0.89 -5.24
N VAL A 143 3.21 0.27 -4.89
CA VAL A 143 2.90 -1.10 -5.29
C VAL A 143 2.19 -1.05 -6.65
N VAL A 144 2.96 -1.20 -7.74
CA VAL A 144 2.54 -0.84 -9.10
C VAL A 144 1.35 -1.63 -9.65
N ASP A 145 1.14 -2.83 -9.17
CA ASP A 145 0.04 -3.72 -9.58
C ASP A 145 -1.14 -3.70 -8.59
N ALA A 146 -1.04 -2.88 -7.54
CA ALA A 146 -2.12 -2.61 -6.59
C ALA A 146 -2.59 -1.14 -6.60
N ILE A 147 -2.15 -0.34 -7.57
CA ILE A 147 -2.58 1.03 -7.83
C ILE A 147 -3.15 1.16 -9.23
N GLY A 148 -3.95 2.18 -9.50
CA GLY A 148 -4.55 2.40 -10.82
C GLY A 148 -4.81 3.86 -11.10
N GLY A 149 -4.72 4.25 -12.37
CA GLY A 149 -4.95 5.60 -12.86
C GLY A 149 -6.20 5.70 -13.74
N THR A 150 -6.61 6.93 -14.04
CA THR A 150 -7.79 7.24 -14.86
C THR A 150 -7.57 6.94 -16.35
N SER A 151 -6.33 6.81 -16.79
CA SER A 151 -5.88 6.25 -18.08
C SER A 151 -4.52 5.60 -17.91
N GLU A 152 -4.06 4.86 -18.92
CA GLU A 152 -2.70 4.31 -18.93
C GLU A 152 -1.64 5.41 -18.92
N GLU A 153 -1.86 6.49 -19.66
CA GLU A 153 -0.95 7.63 -19.75
C GLU A 153 -0.87 8.36 -18.41
N ALA A 154 -2.01 8.61 -17.74
CA ALA A 154 -2.06 9.25 -16.44
C ALA A 154 -1.33 8.42 -15.37
N HIS A 155 -1.60 7.10 -15.35
CA HIS A 155 -0.91 6.16 -14.47
C HIS A 155 0.61 6.20 -14.67
N LYS A 156 1.08 6.07 -15.93
CA LYS A 156 2.51 6.11 -16.26
C LYS A 156 3.14 7.44 -15.82
N ALA A 157 2.52 8.57 -16.17
CA ALA A 157 3.03 9.89 -15.82
C ALA A 157 3.10 10.10 -14.30
N GLY A 158 2.09 9.65 -13.54
CA GLY A 158 2.09 9.70 -12.07
C GLY A 158 3.21 8.88 -11.46
N LEU A 159 3.37 7.64 -11.92
CA LEU A 159 4.43 6.75 -11.45
C LEU A 159 5.83 7.27 -11.80
N GLU A 160 6.04 7.75 -13.05
CA GLU A 160 7.31 8.32 -13.48
C GLU A 160 7.74 9.51 -12.62
N ARG A 161 6.81 10.39 -12.24
CA ARG A 161 7.09 11.51 -11.33
C ARG A 161 7.64 11.04 -9.99
N VAL A 162 7.04 10.00 -9.42
CA VAL A 162 7.47 9.43 -8.14
C VAL A 162 8.85 8.77 -8.27
N VAL A 163 9.08 8.01 -9.35
CA VAL A 163 10.39 7.39 -9.63
C VAL A 163 11.49 8.43 -9.81
N GLN A 164 11.23 9.49 -10.59
CA GLN A 164 12.19 10.58 -10.78
C GLN A 164 12.51 11.32 -9.48
N ALA A 165 11.57 11.36 -8.53
CA ALA A 165 11.79 11.94 -7.21
C ALA A 165 12.51 11.00 -6.23
N GLY A 166 12.79 9.74 -6.63
CA GLY A 166 13.53 8.77 -5.82
C GLY A 166 12.67 7.62 -5.27
N GLY A 167 11.40 7.52 -5.66
CA GLY A 167 10.55 6.39 -5.30
C GLY A 167 10.99 5.08 -5.94
N SER A 168 10.81 3.97 -5.23
CA SER A 168 11.24 2.62 -5.63
C SER A 168 10.02 1.72 -5.87
N PRO A 169 9.51 1.58 -7.11
CA PRO A 169 8.35 0.74 -7.41
C PRO A 169 8.57 -0.72 -7.05
N VAL A 170 7.52 -1.38 -6.58
CA VAL A 170 7.52 -2.80 -6.21
C VAL A 170 6.22 -3.47 -6.66
N GLY A 171 6.26 -4.73 -7.08
CA GLY A 171 5.05 -5.53 -7.26
C GLY A 171 4.60 -6.15 -5.92
N TRP A 172 3.31 -6.45 -5.77
CA TRP A 172 2.78 -6.95 -4.50
C TRP A 172 3.40 -8.31 -4.08
N VAL A 173 3.71 -9.19 -5.05
CA VAL A 173 4.40 -10.47 -4.76
C VAL A 173 5.82 -10.22 -4.26
N ALA A 174 6.55 -9.29 -4.90
CA ALA A 174 7.89 -8.93 -4.46
C ALA A 174 7.87 -8.33 -3.05
N PHE A 175 6.90 -7.44 -2.76
CA PHE A 175 6.66 -6.92 -1.42
C PHE A 175 6.46 -8.04 -0.38
N ALA A 176 5.57 -9.00 -0.66
CA ALA A 176 5.28 -10.11 0.25
C ALA A 176 6.53 -10.99 0.52
N VAL A 177 7.24 -11.35 -0.54
CA VAL A 177 8.43 -12.22 -0.43
C VAL A 177 9.63 -11.47 0.17
N GLU A 178 9.73 -10.17 -0.05
CA GLU A 178 10.75 -9.33 0.58
C GLU A 178 10.57 -9.23 2.11
N LEU A 179 9.34 -9.23 2.61
CA LEU A 179 9.06 -9.34 4.04
C LEU A 179 9.34 -10.75 4.60
N GLN A 180 8.98 -11.80 3.85
CA GLN A 180 9.21 -13.20 4.26
C GLN A 180 10.69 -13.52 4.36
N ARG A 181 11.50 -13.16 3.38
CA ARG A 181 12.96 -13.28 3.35
C ARG A 181 13.53 -14.70 3.41
N ASP A 182 12.91 -15.60 4.15
CA ASP A 182 13.35 -16.97 4.37
C ASP A 182 12.14 -17.91 4.51
N TRP A 183 12.05 -18.89 3.63
CA TRP A 183 10.96 -19.87 3.63
C TRP A 183 10.96 -20.81 4.85
N ALA A 184 12.03 -20.83 5.62
CA ALA A 184 12.10 -21.56 6.89
C ALA A 184 11.59 -20.77 8.10
N ARG A 185 11.05 -19.55 7.92
CA ARG A 185 10.38 -18.78 8.96
C ARG A 185 8.96 -19.28 9.14
N GLU A 186 8.79 -20.19 10.11
CA GLU A 186 7.56 -20.94 10.35
C GLU A 186 6.39 -20.04 10.79
N GLU A 187 6.68 -18.88 11.38
CA GLU A 187 5.67 -17.96 11.91
C GLU A 187 4.81 -17.31 10.81
N THR A 188 5.35 -17.11 9.61
CA THR A 188 4.67 -16.37 8.53
C THR A 188 4.62 -17.11 7.19
N VAL A 189 5.40 -18.20 7.04
CA VAL A 189 5.51 -18.91 5.76
C VAL A 189 4.18 -19.48 5.26
N ALA A 190 3.34 -19.98 6.16
CA ALA A 190 2.05 -20.55 5.78
C ALA A 190 1.12 -19.49 5.20
N ASP A 191 1.04 -18.32 5.84
CA ASP A 191 0.23 -17.19 5.39
C ASP A 191 0.72 -16.65 4.04
N VAL A 192 2.04 -16.52 3.86
CA VAL A 192 2.63 -16.05 2.60
C VAL A 192 2.39 -17.05 1.47
N ILE A 193 2.53 -18.35 1.71
CA ILE A 193 2.22 -19.38 0.70
C ILE A 193 0.75 -19.30 0.31
N ASP A 194 -0.15 -19.18 1.27
CA ASP A 194 -1.59 -19.08 1.00
C ASP A 194 -1.89 -17.83 0.16
N ILE A 195 -1.45 -16.66 0.58
CA ILE A 195 -1.70 -15.39 -0.11
C ILE A 195 -1.08 -15.38 -1.52
N VAL A 196 0.19 -15.81 -1.66
CA VAL A 196 0.95 -15.66 -2.91
C VAL A 196 0.67 -16.79 -3.90
N LEU A 197 0.49 -18.03 -3.43
CA LEU A 197 0.41 -19.20 -4.30
C LEU A 197 -1.00 -19.79 -4.35
N THR A 198 -1.62 -20.04 -3.21
CA THR A 198 -2.88 -20.80 -3.16
C THR A 198 -4.04 -19.99 -3.73
N GLU A 199 -4.23 -18.77 -3.29
CA GLU A 199 -5.32 -17.92 -3.75
C GLU A 199 -5.23 -17.59 -5.25
N ARG A 200 -4.02 -17.51 -5.83
CA ARG A 200 -3.82 -17.25 -7.26
C ARG A 200 -3.87 -18.49 -8.14
N LEU A 201 -3.30 -19.62 -7.69
CA LEU A 201 -3.30 -20.86 -8.48
C LEU A 201 -4.67 -21.50 -8.58
N GLN A 202 -5.59 -21.22 -7.63
CA GLN A 202 -6.96 -21.72 -7.67
C GLN A 202 -7.86 -20.95 -8.66
N LYS A 203 -7.41 -19.79 -9.14
CA LYS A 203 -8.17 -18.89 -10.04
C LYS A 203 -7.63 -18.86 -11.48
N ALA A 204 -6.53 -19.55 -11.76
CA ALA A 204 -5.92 -19.70 -13.08
C ALA A 204 -6.40 -20.98 -13.77
#